data_9751d3e7a3afcb03225c115b59e54f29
#
_entry.id   9751d3e7a3afcb03225c115b59e54f29
#
_cell.length_a   1.000
_cell.length_b   1.000
_cell.length_c   1.000
_cell.angle_alpha   90.00
_cell.angle_beta   90.00
_cell.angle_gamma   90.00
#
_symmetry.space_group_name_H-M   'P 1'
#
loop_
_entity.id
_entity.type
_entity.pdbx_description
1 polymer ?
#
loop_
_entity_poly.entity_id
_entity_poly.type
_entity_poly.pdbx_seq_one_letter_code
_entity_poly.pdbx_strand_id
1 'polypeptide(L)'
;MFSEKRTKLLVLICLVLVIAVSAASRPRKMQRLSAGGWGGPHIRIQVEGSSATIDYDCAHGTITGPLTFDSKGRFSWRGTHMREGPGPIRVDQESGSPATYTGSIKGDKMTLTVTLTDSKQVVDTFTLTRGGKVRIFKCK
;
A
#
# COMPACT_ATOMS: atom_id res chain seq x y z
N MET A 1 -7.35 -53.63 -30.19
CA MET A 1 -6.11 -52.97 -30.61
C MET A 1 -6.25 -51.43 -30.70
N PHE A 2 -7.35 -50.90 -31.18
CA PHE A 2 -7.61 -49.44 -31.22
C PHE A 2 -8.00 -48.83 -29.86
N SER A 3 -8.57 -49.58 -28.94
CA SER A 3 -9.01 -49.10 -27.61
C SER A 3 -7.84 -48.74 -26.68
N GLU A 4 -6.80 -49.57 -26.67
CA GLU A 4 -5.65 -49.41 -25.77
C GLU A 4 -4.81 -48.16 -26.08
N LYS A 5 -4.65 -47.81 -27.34
CA LYS A 5 -3.93 -46.60 -27.76
C LYS A 5 -4.69 -45.31 -27.39
N ARG A 6 -6.03 -45.34 -27.47
CA ARG A 6 -6.88 -44.21 -27.05
C ARG A 6 -6.86 -44.01 -25.54
N THR A 7 -6.86 -45.08 -24.78
CA THR A 7 -6.79 -45.01 -23.32
C THR A 7 -5.42 -44.48 -22.87
N LYS A 8 -4.34 -44.95 -23.47
CA LYS A 8 -2.97 -44.42 -23.17
C LYS A 8 -2.83 -42.96 -23.54
N LEU A 9 -3.41 -42.54 -24.66
CA LEU A 9 -3.39 -41.15 -25.09
C LEU A 9 -4.19 -40.24 -24.13
N LEU A 10 -5.37 -40.69 -23.70
CA LEU A 10 -6.20 -39.97 -22.72
C LEU A 10 -5.51 -39.82 -21.35
N VAL A 11 -4.86 -40.87 -20.87
CA VAL A 11 -4.08 -40.83 -19.62
C VAL A 11 -2.92 -39.88 -19.73
N LEU A 12 -2.22 -39.85 -20.87
CA LEU A 12 -1.10 -38.94 -21.10
C LEU A 12 -1.57 -37.48 -21.10
N ILE A 13 -2.69 -37.18 -21.74
CA ILE A 13 -3.31 -35.83 -21.79
C ILE A 13 -3.76 -35.41 -20.38
N CYS A 14 -4.37 -36.26 -19.61
CA CYS A 14 -4.73 -35.98 -18.22
C CYS A 14 -3.51 -35.69 -17.34
N LEU A 15 -2.41 -36.46 -17.53
CA LEU A 15 -1.17 -36.27 -16.77
C LEU A 15 -0.52 -34.90 -17.08
N VAL A 16 -0.54 -34.50 -18.36
CA VAL A 16 -0.01 -33.19 -18.77
C VAL A 16 -0.86 -32.05 -18.24
N LEU A 17 -2.20 -32.21 -18.20
CA LEU A 17 -3.11 -31.21 -17.64
C LEU A 17 -2.93 -31.04 -16.12
N VAL A 18 -2.65 -32.11 -15.39
CA VAL A 18 -2.41 -32.05 -13.94
C VAL A 18 -1.10 -31.30 -13.61
N ILE A 19 -0.09 -31.42 -14.46
CA ILE A 19 1.18 -30.70 -14.26
C ILE A 19 1.03 -29.20 -14.53
N ALA A 20 0.15 -28.80 -15.44
CA ALA A 20 -0.08 -27.39 -15.77
C ALA A 20 -0.79 -26.59 -14.65
N VAL A 21 -1.54 -27.26 -13.77
CA VAL A 21 -2.26 -26.61 -12.65
C VAL A 21 -1.35 -26.35 -11.45
N SER A 22 -0.17 -26.95 -11.40
CA SER A 22 0.82 -26.73 -10.32
C SER A 22 1.71 -25.51 -10.55
N ALA A 23 1.23 -24.49 -11.25
CA ALA A 23 1.80 -23.14 -11.17
C ALA A 23 1.47 -22.59 -9.77
N ALA A 24 2.06 -23.20 -8.75
CA ALA A 24 1.97 -22.77 -7.37
C ALA A 24 2.32 -21.27 -7.31
N SER A 25 1.37 -20.48 -6.88
CA SER A 25 1.57 -19.06 -6.59
C SER A 25 2.75 -18.97 -5.62
N ARG A 26 3.93 -18.63 -6.14
CA ARG A 26 5.12 -18.42 -5.28
C ARG A 26 4.73 -17.39 -4.24
N PRO A 27 4.91 -17.65 -2.95
CA PRO A 27 4.58 -16.69 -1.92
C PRO A 27 5.34 -15.40 -2.25
N ARG A 28 4.62 -14.29 -2.40
CA ARG A 28 5.26 -12.99 -2.65
C ARG A 28 6.12 -12.67 -1.44
N LYS A 29 7.42 -12.56 -1.65
CA LYS A 29 8.34 -12.15 -0.59
C LYS A 29 8.01 -10.71 -0.21
N MET A 30 7.35 -10.54 0.93
CA MET A 30 7.05 -9.22 1.50
C MET A 30 8.26 -8.74 2.29
N GLN A 31 8.63 -7.49 2.06
CA GLN A 31 9.68 -6.80 2.78
C GLN A 31 9.06 -5.76 3.71
N ARG A 32 9.65 -5.57 4.88
CA ARG A 32 9.19 -4.56 5.83
C ARG A 32 9.87 -3.22 5.55
N LEU A 33 9.11 -2.15 5.61
CA LEU A 33 9.64 -0.80 5.51
C LEU A 33 10.44 -0.47 6.79
N SER A 34 11.66 -0.01 6.62
CA SER A 34 12.50 0.37 7.75
C SER A 34 12.01 1.66 8.40
N ALA A 35 12.19 1.78 9.72
CA ALA A 35 11.92 3.00 10.44
C ALA A 35 12.70 4.19 9.86
N GLY A 36 12.12 5.37 9.95
CA GLY A 36 12.72 6.62 9.48
C GLY A 36 11.74 7.53 8.77
N GLY A 37 12.23 8.70 8.37
CA GLY A 37 11.46 9.73 7.71
C GLY A 37 11.50 9.65 6.19
N TRP A 38 10.36 9.96 5.57
CA TRP A 38 10.22 10.22 4.15
C TRP A 38 9.63 11.61 3.97
N GLY A 39 10.18 12.40 3.08
CA GLY A 39 9.74 13.76 2.85
C GLY A 39 9.59 14.10 1.38
N GLY A 40 8.68 15.01 1.12
CA GLY A 40 8.44 15.56 -0.20
C GLY A 40 7.69 16.90 -0.12
N PRO A 41 7.41 17.52 -1.27
CA PRO A 41 6.53 18.67 -1.31
C PRO A 41 5.16 18.29 -0.73
N HIS A 42 4.70 19.08 0.26
CA HIS A 42 3.38 18.96 0.87
C HIS A 42 3.11 17.68 1.67
N ILE A 43 4.14 16.87 1.97
CA ILE A 43 3.98 15.61 2.71
C ILE A 43 5.23 15.24 3.52
N ARG A 44 4.99 14.64 4.70
CA ARG A 44 5.99 13.94 5.51
C ARG A 44 5.40 12.65 6.03
N ILE A 45 6.17 11.57 6.00
CA ILE A 45 5.85 10.30 6.65
C ILE A 45 6.95 9.98 7.65
N GLN A 46 6.58 9.66 8.87
CA GLN A 46 7.48 9.15 9.89
C GLN A 46 7.09 7.71 10.22
N VAL A 47 7.98 6.76 9.90
CA VAL A 47 7.80 5.32 10.13
C VAL A 47 8.40 4.96 11.48
N GLU A 48 7.60 4.34 12.34
CA GLU A 48 7.98 3.87 13.67
C GLU A 48 7.49 2.43 13.89
N GLY A 49 8.42 1.48 13.78
CA GLY A 49 8.07 0.07 13.95
C GLY A 49 7.06 -0.45 12.92
N SER A 50 5.82 -0.72 13.35
CA SER A 50 4.73 -1.20 12.50
C SER A 50 3.68 -0.14 12.18
N SER A 51 3.93 1.12 12.50
CA SER A 51 3.02 2.23 12.26
C SER A 51 3.75 3.39 11.60
N ALA A 52 3.00 4.31 11.01
CA ALA A 52 3.53 5.56 10.53
C ALA A 52 2.56 6.70 10.78
N THR A 53 3.09 7.89 11.01
CA THR A 53 2.35 9.15 11.01
C THR A 53 2.58 9.88 9.71
N ILE A 54 1.57 10.55 9.22
CA ILE A 54 1.62 11.31 7.98
C ILE A 54 1.11 12.71 8.24
N ASP A 55 1.88 13.69 7.79
CA ASP A 55 1.48 15.09 7.76
C ASP A 55 1.39 15.54 6.31
N TYR A 56 0.31 16.25 5.97
CA TYR A 56 0.12 16.93 4.67
C TYR A 56 -0.22 18.39 4.86
N ASP A 57 -0.41 19.08 3.76
CA ASP A 57 -1.02 20.40 3.81
C ASP A 57 -2.46 20.28 4.34
N CYS A 58 -2.77 21.00 5.42
CA CYS A 58 -4.10 21.04 6.02
C CYS A 58 -4.72 19.68 6.38
N ALA A 59 -3.89 18.66 6.62
CA ALA A 59 -4.35 17.33 7.01
C ALA A 59 -3.25 16.52 7.69
N HIS A 60 -3.64 15.47 8.38
CA HIS A 60 -2.74 14.45 8.91
C HIS A 60 -3.41 13.07 8.86
N GLY A 61 -2.64 12.04 9.08
CA GLY A 61 -3.11 10.68 9.11
C GLY A 61 -2.20 9.75 9.87
N THR A 62 -2.69 8.54 10.08
CA THR A 62 -1.92 7.44 10.67
C THR A 62 -2.06 6.22 9.81
N ILE A 63 -0.99 5.43 9.69
CA ILE A 63 -1.04 4.10 9.11
C ILE A 63 -0.79 3.11 10.23
N THR A 64 -1.67 2.14 10.37
CA THR A 64 -1.58 1.09 11.38
C THR A 64 -1.39 -0.28 10.71
N GLY A 65 -0.61 -1.13 11.35
CA GLY A 65 -0.33 -2.47 10.85
C GLY A 65 1.02 -2.59 10.14
N PRO A 66 1.37 -3.78 9.67
CA PRO A 66 2.69 -4.01 9.12
C PRO A 66 2.88 -3.22 7.81
N LEU A 67 3.85 -2.32 7.83
CA LEU A 67 4.26 -1.54 6.66
C LEU A 67 5.14 -2.41 5.76
N THR A 68 4.52 -3.18 4.90
CA THR A 68 5.20 -4.11 4.00
C THR A 68 4.97 -3.76 2.54
N PHE A 69 5.92 -4.16 1.68
CA PHE A 69 5.84 -4.02 0.24
C PHE A 69 6.35 -5.29 -0.45
N ASP A 70 5.89 -5.54 -1.66
CA ASP A 70 6.26 -6.74 -2.43
C ASP A 70 7.62 -6.60 -3.12
N SER A 71 8.08 -7.66 -3.80
CA SER A 71 9.34 -7.69 -4.52
C SER A 71 9.45 -6.66 -5.66
N LYS A 72 8.34 -6.10 -6.10
CA LYS A 72 8.26 -5.01 -7.09
C LYS A 72 8.17 -3.63 -6.42
N GLY A 73 8.27 -3.57 -5.09
CA GLY A 73 8.14 -2.34 -4.31
C GLY A 73 6.72 -1.86 -4.08
N ARG A 74 5.69 -2.61 -4.49
CA ARG A 74 4.28 -2.17 -4.38
C ARG A 74 3.74 -2.44 -2.98
N PHE A 75 2.93 -1.51 -2.49
CA PHE A 75 2.30 -1.61 -1.18
C PHE A 75 0.85 -1.12 -1.20
N SER A 76 0.10 -1.57 -0.20
CA SER A 76 -1.23 -1.10 0.13
C SER A 76 -1.40 -1.18 1.65
N TRP A 77 -1.47 -0.03 2.29
CA TRP A 77 -1.58 0.08 3.75
C TRP A 77 -2.91 0.72 4.13
N ARG A 78 -3.44 0.35 5.28
CA ARG A 78 -4.67 0.93 5.83
C ARG A 78 -4.35 1.93 6.93
N GLY A 79 -5.18 2.94 7.03
CA GLY A 79 -5.02 3.97 8.04
C GLY A 79 -6.18 4.94 8.09
N THR A 80 -5.90 6.13 8.59
CA THR A 80 -6.87 7.21 8.72
C THR A 80 -6.36 8.46 8.02
N HIS A 81 -7.27 9.28 7.55
CA HIS A 81 -7.03 10.61 7.01
C HIS A 81 -7.92 11.62 7.72
N MET A 82 -7.33 12.68 8.27
CA MET A 82 -8.04 13.73 8.98
C MET A 82 -7.69 15.10 8.38
N ARG A 83 -8.71 15.82 7.91
CA ARG A 83 -8.52 17.20 7.46
C ARG A 83 -8.45 18.13 8.66
N GLU A 84 -7.51 19.06 8.62
CA GLU A 84 -7.39 20.15 9.56
C GLU A 84 -8.16 21.37 8.99
N GLY A 85 -8.95 22.03 9.82
CA GLY A 85 -9.70 23.22 9.45
C GLY A 85 -9.74 24.23 10.59
N PRO A 86 -10.11 25.48 10.32
CA PRO A 86 -10.31 26.47 11.38
C PRO A 86 -11.58 26.11 12.19
N GLY A 87 -11.46 26.23 13.51
CA GLY A 87 -12.58 26.03 14.43
C GLY A 87 -12.32 24.98 15.51
N PRO A 88 -13.23 24.86 16.49
CA PRO A 88 -13.09 23.86 17.53
C PRO A 88 -13.21 22.45 16.94
N ILE A 89 -12.34 21.56 17.39
CA ILE A 89 -12.36 20.14 17.01
C ILE A 89 -13.68 19.56 17.51
N ARG A 90 -14.47 19.03 16.60
CA ARG A 90 -15.69 18.27 16.96
C ARG A 90 -15.29 16.87 17.38
N VAL A 91 -15.91 16.36 18.42
CA VAL A 91 -15.66 15.02 18.96
C VAL A 91 -15.88 13.91 17.93
N ASP A 92 -16.77 14.13 16.98
CA ASP A 92 -17.05 13.24 15.85
C ASP A 92 -15.96 13.28 14.73
N GLN A 93 -15.05 14.25 14.77
CA GLN A 93 -13.93 14.37 13.84
C GLN A 93 -12.60 13.81 14.36
N GLU A 94 -12.51 13.43 15.64
CA GLU A 94 -11.28 12.93 16.25
C GLU A 94 -10.80 11.58 15.69
N SER A 95 -11.69 10.78 15.11
CA SER A 95 -11.34 9.45 14.58
C SER A 95 -10.82 9.45 13.13
N GLY A 96 -10.94 10.55 12.41
CA GLY A 96 -10.57 10.62 11.00
C GLY A 96 -11.40 9.71 10.09
N SER A 97 -11.27 9.88 8.78
CA SER A 97 -11.89 9.00 7.79
C SER A 97 -10.98 7.81 7.48
N PRO A 98 -11.49 6.59 7.36
CA PRO A 98 -10.71 5.46 6.90
C PRO A 98 -10.08 5.74 5.54
N ALA A 99 -8.80 5.44 5.40
CA ALA A 99 -8.04 5.69 4.19
C ALA A 99 -7.15 4.50 3.82
N THR A 100 -6.91 4.36 2.53
CA THR A 100 -5.97 3.41 1.97
C THR A 100 -4.80 4.18 1.35
N TYR A 101 -3.61 3.75 1.67
CA TYR A 101 -2.34 4.31 1.22
C TYR A 101 -1.68 3.32 0.27
N THR A 102 -1.74 3.59 -1.03
CA THR A 102 -1.19 2.70 -2.06
C THR A 102 -0.04 3.34 -2.80
N GLY A 103 0.88 2.54 -3.30
CA GLY A 103 1.98 3.08 -4.08
C GLY A 103 3.11 2.11 -4.33
N SER A 104 4.27 2.68 -4.60
CA SER A 104 5.48 1.91 -4.88
C SER A 104 6.73 2.58 -4.30
N ILE A 105 7.70 1.75 -3.95
CA ILE A 105 9.02 2.16 -3.46
C ILE A 105 10.07 1.66 -4.44
N LYS A 106 10.96 2.54 -4.87
CA LYS A 106 12.14 2.23 -5.68
C LYS A 106 13.36 2.91 -5.07
N GLY A 107 14.19 2.14 -4.37
CA GLY A 107 15.33 2.69 -3.65
C GLY A 107 14.87 3.72 -2.60
N ASP A 108 15.34 4.94 -2.73
CA ASP A 108 15.03 6.06 -1.81
C ASP A 108 13.81 6.87 -2.23
N LYS A 109 13.10 6.46 -3.27
CA LYS A 109 11.89 7.15 -3.77
C LYS A 109 10.64 6.34 -3.51
N MET A 110 9.58 7.04 -3.08
CA MET A 110 8.26 6.49 -2.86
C MET A 110 7.24 7.33 -3.62
N THR A 111 6.34 6.67 -4.33
CA THR A 111 5.11 7.28 -4.84
C THR A 111 3.96 6.78 -3.99
N LEU A 112 3.15 7.68 -3.46
CA LEU A 112 2.06 7.38 -2.53
C LEU A 112 0.78 8.03 -3.01
N THR A 113 -0.29 7.25 -3.13
CA THR A 113 -1.65 7.75 -3.38
C THR A 113 -2.51 7.49 -2.15
N VAL A 114 -3.21 8.52 -1.69
CA VAL A 114 -4.14 8.47 -0.57
C VAL A 114 -5.56 8.43 -1.11
N THR A 115 -6.33 7.42 -0.71
CA THR A 115 -7.72 7.24 -1.12
C THR A 115 -8.60 7.03 0.11
N LEU A 116 -9.71 7.76 0.21
CA LEU A 116 -10.71 7.53 1.25
C LEU A 116 -11.39 6.18 0.98
N THR A 117 -11.44 5.32 1.99
CA THR A 117 -11.90 3.93 1.82
C THR A 117 -13.40 3.86 1.49
N ASP A 118 -14.21 4.68 2.14
CA ASP A 118 -15.68 4.62 2.01
C ASP A 118 -16.16 5.24 0.70
N SER A 119 -15.70 6.46 0.39
CA SER A 119 -16.13 7.19 -0.81
C SER A 119 -15.36 6.81 -2.07
N LYS A 120 -14.24 6.09 -1.94
CA LYS A 120 -13.27 5.82 -3.03
C LYS A 120 -12.66 7.09 -3.65
N GLN A 121 -12.80 8.21 -2.98
CA GLN A 121 -12.24 9.48 -3.43
C GLN A 121 -10.72 9.48 -3.26
N VAL A 122 -9.99 9.78 -4.33
CA VAL A 122 -8.55 10.05 -4.27
C VAL A 122 -8.35 11.43 -3.63
N VAL A 123 -7.60 11.46 -2.55
CA VAL A 123 -7.24 12.72 -1.87
C VAL A 123 -6.12 13.41 -2.64
N ASP A 124 -5.01 12.71 -2.84
CA ASP A 124 -3.87 13.20 -3.62
C ASP A 124 -2.86 12.07 -3.89
N THR A 125 -1.88 12.37 -4.75
CA THR A 125 -0.72 11.51 -5.04
C THR A 125 0.56 12.28 -4.81
N PHE A 126 1.47 11.71 -4.02
CA PHE A 126 2.70 12.35 -3.58
C PHE A 126 3.94 11.58 -4.04
N THR A 127 5.03 12.31 -4.24
CA THR A 127 6.36 11.74 -4.41
C THR A 127 7.21 12.13 -3.21
N LEU A 128 7.81 11.13 -2.55
CA LEU A 128 8.63 11.30 -1.37
C LEU A 128 10.03 10.71 -1.61
N THR A 129 10.99 11.25 -0.88
CA THR A 129 12.36 10.71 -0.84
C THR A 129 12.71 10.39 0.61
N ARG A 130 13.45 9.31 0.84
CA ARG A 130 13.95 8.97 2.16
C ARG A 130 14.83 10.10 2.70
N GLY A 131 14.48 10.62 3.89
CA GLY A 131 15.17 11.77 4.47
C GLY A 131 15.02 13.07 3.66
N GLY A 132 14.07 13.14 2.73
CA GLY A 132 13.86 14.26 1.84
C GLY A 132 13.40 15.51 2.58
N LYS A 133 13.63 16.68 1.95
CA LYS A 133 13.17 17.97 2.49
C LYS A 133 11.63 18.01 2.50
N VAL A 134 11.11 18.56 3.60
CA VAL A 134 9.66 18.67 3.83
C VAL A 134 9.27 20.14 3.74
N ARG A 135 8.18 20.42 3.01
CA ARG A 135 7.51 21.71 2.99
C ARG A 135 6.02 21.48 3.12
N ILE A 136 5.47 21.73 4.29
CA ILE A 136 4.06 21.52 4.63
C ILE A 136 3.46 22.84 5.07
N PHE A 137 2.27 23.16 4.57
CA PHE A 137 1.49 24.30 4.99
C PHE A 137 0.37 23.82 5.93
N LYS A 138 0.35 24.36 7.15
CA LYS A 138 -0.72 24.08 8.12
C LYS A 138 -1.85 25.09 7.95
N CYS A 139 -3.08 24.62 7.87
CA CYS A 139 -4.27 25.46 7.91
C CYS A 139 -4.54 25.90 9.36
N LYS A 140 -4.65 27.19 9.56
CA LYS A 140 -5.00 27.82 10.85
C LYS A 140 -6.48 28.13 10.88
#